data_1edd3de95ffd8f2475a9352d6fdc0295
#
_entry.id   1edd3de95ffd8f2475a9352d6fdc0295
#
_cell.length_a   1.000
_cell.length_b   1.000
_cell.length_c   1.000
_cell.angle_alpha   90.00
_cell.angle_beta   90.00
_cell.angle_gamma   90.00
#
_symmetry.space_group_name_H-M   'P 1'
#
loop_
_entity.id
_entity.type
_entity.pdbx_description
1 polymer ?
#
loop_
_entity_poly.entity_id
_entity_poly.type
_entity_poly.pdbx_seq_one_letter_code
_entity_poly.pdbx_strand_id
1 'polypeptide(L)'
;MTRCRFDAADAPGEIAIIGGGKGPAKVTTGVRVIYADDRSWSYMTPEGHPWAAIITFSAHESPEAELSVAKVHLLVRANEPLYEASFKLYTSRLEDKIWTHTLTQVASHFGTDSPTVRMSVQLVDKKRQWSEMKNIWKNSAIRSLIRADRRG
;
A
#
# COMPACT_ATOMS: atom_id res chain seq x y z
N MET A 1 -0.38 -16.81 1.53
CA MET A 1 -1.50 -16.07 2.12
C MET A 1 -0.92 -15.07 3.10
N THR A 2 -0.85 -13.81 2.75
CA THR A 2 -0.29 -12.73 3.58
C THR A 2 -1.38 -12.33 4.55
N ARG A 3 -1.23 -12.65 5.84
CA ARG A 3 -2.12 -12.13 6.87
C ARG A 3 -1.70 -10.68 7.13
N CYS A 4 -2.46 -9.73 6.64
CA CYS A 4 -2.48 -8.39 7.22
C CYS A 4 -3.29 -8.48 8.51
N ARG A 5 -2.63 -8.36 9.64
CA ARG A 5 -3.27 -8.22 10.93
C ARG A 5 -3.36 -6.73 11.19
N PHE A 6 -4.53 -6.18 11.01
CA PHE A 6 -4.89 -4.88 11.53
C PHE A 6 -5.35 -5.08 12.97
N ASP A 7 -4.49 -4.89 13.93
CA ASP A 7 -4.91 -4.66 15.30
C ASP A 7 -5.31 -3.18 15.33
N ALA A 8 -6.62 -2.94 15.39
CA ALA A 8 -7.35 -1.71 15.71
C ALA A 8 -6.55 -0.39 15.74
N ALA A 9 -5.97 -0.01 14.61
CA ALA A 9 -5.41 1.32 14.43
C ALA A 9 -6.48 2.19 13.75
N ASP A 10 -7.48 2.62 14.51
CA ASP A 10 -8.64 3.34 13.98
C ASP A 10 -8.51 4.86 14.16
N ALA A 11 -7.59 5.32 15.01
CA ALA A 11 -7.47 6.73 15.34
C ALA A 11 -6.23 7.40 14.67
N PRO A 12 -6.32 8.66 14.27
CA PRO A 12 -5.18 9.42 13.80
C PRO A 12 -4.01 9.40 14.79
N GLY A 13 -2.82 9.07 14.28
CA GLY A 13 -1.60 8.93 15.07
C GLY A 13 -1.21 7.48 15.36
N GLU A 14 -2.12 6.54 15.30
CA GLU A 14 -1.85 5.12 15.50
C GLU A 14 -1.01 4.51 14.36
N ILE A 15 -0.30 3.43 14.70
CA ILE A 15 0.60 2.75 13.77
C ILE A 15 0.16 1.30 13.63
N ALA A 16 -0.09 0.89 12.39
CA ALA A 16 -0.28 -0.51 12.03
C ALA A 16 1.01 -1.11 11.44
N ILE A 17 1.35 -2.32 11.85
CA ILE A 17 2.51 -3.04 11.33
C ILE A 17 2.03 -3.94 10.19
N ILE A 18 2.69 -3.83 9.05
CA ILE A 18 2.43 -4.64 7.86
C ILE A 18 3.61 -5.58 7.64
N GLY A 19 3.33 -6.87 7.62
CA GLY A 19 4.33 -7.90 7.30
C GLY A 19 3.93 -8.66 6.03
N GLY A 20 4.87 -8.84 5.11
CA GLY A 20 4.67 -9.60 3.89
C GLY A 20 5.88 -10.39 3.47
N GLY A 21 5.68 -11.39 2.57
CA GLY A 21 6.74 -12.23 2.05
C GLY A 21 7.04 -13.48 2.88
N LYS A 22 7.93 -14.34 2.37
CA LYS A 22 8.37 -15.58 3.03
C LYS A 22 9.89 -15.67 3.00
N GLY A 23 10.46 -16.26 4.05
CA GLY A 23 11.92 -16.49 4.14
C GLY A 23 12.73 -15.19 4.04
N PRO A 24 13.81 -15.17 3.25
CA PRO A 24 14.68 -14.00 3.08
C PRO A 24 13.98 -12.77 2.47
N ALA A 25 12.89 -13.00 1.75
CA ALA A 25 12.08 -11.93 1.14
C ALA A 25 11.00 -11.37 2.08
N LYS A 26 11.03 -11.72 3.37
CA LYS A 26 10.12 -11.17 4.36
C LYS A 26 10.42 -9.69 4.60
N VAL A 27 9.46 -8.84 4.32
CA VAL A 27 9.52 -7.41 4.61
C VAL A 27 8.57 -7.09 5.76
N THR A 28 9.04 -6.36 6.74
CA THR A 28 8.21 -5.81 7.82
C THR A 28 8.32 -4.31 7.77
N THR A 29 7.19 -3.66 7.68
CA THR A 29 7.07 -2.21 7.60
C THR A 29 5.84 -1.77 8.38
N GLY A 30 5.48 -0.51 8.34
CA GLY A 30 4.31 0.00 9.01
C GLY A 30 3.64 1.09 8.20
N VAL A 31 2.47 1.48 8.66
CA VAL A 31 1.73 2.65 8.20
C VAL A 31 1.23 3.41 9.42
N ARG A 32 1.08 4.72 9.28
CA ARG A 32 0.51 5.58 10.31
C ARG A 32 -0.81 6.12 9.83
N VAL A 33 -1.85 5.99 10.65
CA VAL A 33 -3.15 6.61 10.40
C VAL A 33 -3.00 8.12 10.52
N ILE A 34 -3.41 8.85 9.50
CA ILE A 34 -3.34 10.33 9.45
C ILE A 34 -4.72 10.97 9.44
N TYR A 35 -5.74 10.21 9.09
CA TYR A 35 -7.13 10.65 9.07
C TYR A 35 -8.07 9.45 9.21
N ALA A 36 -9.18 9.62 9.94
CA ALA A 36 -10.28 8.67 10.01
C ALA A 36 -11.59 9.38 10.31
N ASP A 37 -12.65 9.02 9.60
CA ASP A 37 -14.04 9.38 9.86
C ASP A 37 -14.97 8.20 9.48
N ASP A 38 -16.30 8.41 9.54
CA ASP A 38 -17.29 7.37 9.29
C ASP A 38 -17.29 6.84 7.84
N ARG A 39 -16.67 7.54 6.90
CA ARG A 39 -16.72 7.23 5.46
C ARG A 39 -15.36 7.12 4.81
N SER A 40 -14.31 7.54 5.50
CA SER A 40 -12.97 7.50 4.94
C SER A 40 -11.88 7.30 6.00
N TRP A 41 -10.82 6.69 5.57
CA TRP A 41 -9.68 6.39 6.40
C TRP A 41 -8.40 6.49 5.57
N SER A 42 -7.42 7.26 6.07
CA SER A 42 -6.17 7.49 5.36
C SER A 42 -4.98 7.14 6.22
N TYR A 43 -4.00 6.54 5.59
CA TYR A 43 -2.71 6.32 6.22
C TYR A 43 -1.54 6.73 5.32
N MET A 44 -0.42 7.00 5.95
CA MET A 44 0.84 7.27 5.28
C MET A 44 1.90 6.25 5.66
N THR A 45 2.86 6.08 4.78
CA THR A 45 4.01 5.23 5.02
C THR A 45 5.09 5.99 5.79
N PRO A 46 5.76 5.37 6.79
CA PRO A 46 6.87 5.98 7.50
C PRO A 46 8.17 5.98 6.69
N GLU A 47 9.15 6.71 7.17
CA GLU A 47 10.51 6.67 6.63
C GLU A 47 11.06 5.23 6.61
N GLY A 48 11.70 4.87 5.51
CA GLY A 48 12.23 3.53 5.29
C GLY A 48 11.26 2.54 4.66
N HIS A 49 9.99 2.90 4.50
CA HIS A 49 9.08 2.12 3.67
C HIS A 49 9.56 2.18 2.20
N PRO A 50 9.44 1.09 1.40
CA PRO A 50 9.80 1.10 -0.03
C PRO A 50 9.06 2.17 -0.83
N TRP A 51 7.86 2.52 -0.41
CA TRP A 51 7.01 3.56 -0.96
C TRP A 51 6.87 4.74 -0.02
N ALA A 52 7.02 5.95 -0.53
CA ALA A 52 6.48 7.15 0.08
C ALA A 52 5.05 7.32 -0.43
N ALA A 53 4.07 7.07 0.41
CA ALA A 53 2.68 6.98 0.00
C ALA A 53 1.69 7.55 1.01
N ILE A 54 0.59 8.08 0.48
CA ILE A 54 -0.66 8.32 1.20
C ILE A 54 -1.71 7.44 0.52
N ILE A 55 -2.44 6.67 1.32
CA ILE A 55 -3.44 5.73 0.87
C ILE A 55 -4.74 6.04 1.60
N THR A 56 -5.79 6.32 0.83
CA THR A 56 -7.11 6.64 1.37
C THR A 56 -8.12 5.60 0.93
N PHE A 57 -8.77 4.98 1.89
CA PHE A 57 -9.97 4.21 1.70
C PHE A 57 -11.18 5.10 1.92
N SER A 58 -12.18 4.97 1.09
CA SER A 58 -13.43 5.72 1.26
C SER A 58 -14.62 4.93 0.73
N ALA A 59 -15.80 5.21 1.27
CA ALA A 59 -17.05 4.68 0.79
C ALA A 59 -18.06 5.80 0.58
N HIS A 60 -18.81 5.75 -0.52
CA HIS A 60 -19.84 6.72 -0.84
C HIS A 60 -20.95 6.05 -1.64
N GLU A 61 -22.13 6.65 -1.59
CA GLU A 61 -23.24 6.26 -2.43
C GLU A 61 -23.09 6.88 -3.82
N SER A 62 -23.37 6.10 -4.86
CA SER A 62 -23.42 6.61 -6.22
C SER A 62 -24.80 7.24 -6.47
N PRO A 63 -24.89 8.54 -6.79
CA PRO A 63 -26.17 9.19 -7.05
C PRO A 63 -26.92 8.62 -8.25
N GLU A 64 -26.19 7.96 -9.17
CA GLU A 64 -26.73 7.54 -10.48
C GLU A 64 -27.22 6.10 -10.49
N ALA A 65 -26.86 5.28 -9.50
CA ALA A 65 -27.05 3.83 -9.61
C ALA A 65 -27.58 3.12 -8.36
N GLU A 66 -27.97 3.83 -7.29
CA GLU A 66 -28.36 3.25 -5.98
C GLU A 66 -27.33 2.21 -5.47
N LEU A 67 -26.07 2.41 -5.77
CA LEU A 67 -24.97 1.52 -5.42
C LEU A 67 -24.02 2.20 -4.44
N SER A 68 -23.48 1.42 -3.53
CA SER A 68 -22.35 1.84 -2.71
C SER A 68 -21.04 1.60 -3.45
N VAL A 69 -20.18 2.59 -3.45
CA VAL A 69 -18.86 2.53 -4.08
C VAL A 69 -17.79 2.55 -3.00
N ALA A 70 -17.00 1.48 -2.91
CA ALA A 70 -15.77 1.46 -2.13
C ALA A 70 -14.60 1.88 -3.03
N LYS A 71 -13.80 2.83 -2.58
CA LYS A 71 -12.69 3.39 -3.35
C LYS A 71 -11.39 3.34 -2.56
N VAL A 72 -10.30 2.94 -3.22
CA VAL A 72 -8.94 3.14 -2.72
C VAL A 72 -8.25 4.15 -3.63
N HIS A 73 -7.75 5.21 -3.04
CA HIS A 73 -6.95 6.23 -3.74
C HIS A 73 -5.52 6.21 -3.19
N LEU A 74 -4.57 6.02 -4.09
CA LEU A 74 -3.14 5.97 -3.77
C LEU A 74 -2.43 7.16 -4.41
N LEU A 75 -1.76 7.95 -3.59
CA LEU A 75 -0.72 8.86 -4.04
C LEU A 75 0.62 8.25 -3.62
N VAL A 76 1.37 7.75 -4.59
CA VAL A 76 2.54 6.91 -4.29
C VAL A 76 3.74 7.30 -5.13
N ARG A 77 4.90 7.23 -4.50
CA ARG A 77 6.20 7.38 -5.14
C ARG A 77 7.16 6.35 -4.56
N ALA A 78 8.05 5.82 -5.39
CA ALA A 78 9.16 5.02 -4.88
C ALA A 78 10.08 5.88 -4.00
N ASN A 79 10.54 5.32 -2.89
CA ASN A 79 11.38 6.04 -1.93
C ASN A 79 12.80 6.31 -2.45
N GLU A 80 13.23 5.57 -3.50
CA GLU A 80 14.52 5.74 -4.15
C GLU A 80 14.49 5.24 -5.61
N PRO A 81 15.38 5.76 -6.49
CA PRO A 81 15.26 5.53 -7.93
C PRO A 81 15.52 4.10 -8.39
N LEU A 82 16.24 3.27 -7.65
CA LEU A 82 16.44 1.85 -7.99
C LEU A 82 15.17 1.06 -7.76
N TYR A 83 14.46 1.32 -6.67
CA TYR A 83 13.17 0.70 -6.40
C TYR A 83 12.13 1.15 -7.42
N GLU A 84 12.16 2.42 -7.85
CA GLU A 84 11.32 2.93 -8.93
C GLU A 84 11.55 2.19 -10.25
N ALA A 85 12.82 1.91 -10.59
CA ALA A 85 13.14 1.15 -11.80
C ALA A 85 12.65 -0.30 -11.72
N SER A 86 12.80 -0.95 -10.57
CA SER A 86 12.31 -2.32 -10.35
C SER A 86 10.79 -2.40 -10.36
N PHE A 87 10.12 -1.38 -9.89
CA PHE A 87 8.66 -1.31 -9.87
C PHE A 87 8.04 -1.39 -11.26
N LYS A 88 8.56 -0.64 -12.21
CA LYS A 88 8.08 -0.65 -13.61
C LYS A 88 8.18 -2.03 -14.24
N LEU A 89 9.15 -2.86 -13.81
CA LEU A 89 9.42 -4.17 -14.41
C LEU A 89 8.59 -5.30 -13.78
N TYR A 90 8.38 -5.27 -12.47
CA TYR A 90 7.85 -6.43 -11.73
C TYR A 90 6.66 -6.13 -10.82
N THR A 91 6.61 -4.96 -10.21
CA THR A 91 5.74 -4.72 -9.06
C THR A 91 4.37 -4.16 -9.45
N SER A 92 4.23 -3.50 -10.59
CA SER A 92 2.96 -2.90 -11.03
C SER A 92 1.84 -3.93 -11.15
N ARG A 93 2.12 -5.08 -11.77
CA ARG A 93 1.13 -6.17 -11.92
C ARG A 93 0.76 -6.83 -10.58
N LEU A 94 1.69 -6.86 -9.63
CA LEU A 94 1.44 -7.40 -8.29
C LEU A 94 0.56 -6.44 -7.49
N GLU A 95 0.83 -5.15 -7.55
CA GLU A 95 0.03 -4.10 -6.93
C GLU A 95 -1.42 -4.13 -7.45
N ASP A 96 -1.60 -4.21 -8.77
CA ASP A 96 -2.92 -4.33 -9.39
C ASP A 96 -3.71 -5.52 -8.83
N LYS A 97 -3.07 -6.68 -8.70
CA LYS A 97 -3.68 -7.87 -8.11
C LYS A 97 -4.03 -7.69 -6.64
N ILE A 98 -3.15 -7.06 -5.86
CA ILE A 98 -3.38 -6.80 -4.44
C ILE A 98 -4.59 -5.89 -4.26
N TRP A 99 -4.66 -4.78 -4.98
CA TRP A 99 -5.76 -3.84 -4.84
C TRP A 99 -7.07 -4.38 -5.37
N THR A 100 -7.06 -5.09 -6.50
CA THR A 100 -8.25 -5.79 -7.00
C THR A 100 -8.75 -6.81 -5.98
N HIS A 101 -7.86 -7.63 -5.42
CA HIS A 101 -8.23 -8.61 -4.39
C HIS A 101 -8.78 -7.92 -3.15
N THR A 102 -8.14 -6.87 -2.67
CA THR A 102 -8.59 -6.13 -1.48
C THR A 102 -10.00 -5.58 -1.67
N LEU A 103 -10.27 -4.89 -2.78
CA LEU A 103 -11.59 -4.34 -3.07
C LEU A 103 -12.65 -5.44 -3.27
N THR A 104 -12.28 -6.56 -3.89
CA THR A 104 -13.18 -7.71 -4.02
C THR A 104 -13.53 -8.29 -2.66
N GLN A 105 -12.55 -8.44 -1.75
CA GLN A 105 -12.81 -8.94 -0.41
C GLN A 105 -13.68 -7.99 0.42
N VAL A 106 -13.46 -6.68 0.28
CA VAL A 106 -14.34 -5.67 0.91
C VAL A 106 -15.77 -5.83 0.41
N ALA A 107 -15.97 -5.88 -0.91
CA ALA A 107 -17.31 -6.04 -1.48
C ALA A 107 -17.99 -7.35 -1.05
N SER A 108 -17.26 -8.46 -1.03
CA SER A 108 -17.76 -9.75 -0.57
C SER A 108 -18.17 -9.73 0.91
N HIS A 109 -17.44 -9.00 1.75
CA HIS A 109 -17.77 -8.82 3.16
C HIS A 109 -19.14 -8.15 3.34
N PHE A 110 -19.51 -7.27 2.41
CA PHE A 110 -20.82 -6.61 2.37
C PHE A 110 -21.84 -7.32 1.49
N GLY A 111 -21.62 -8.60 1.15
CA GLY A 111 -22.61 -9.45 0.46
C GLY A 111 -22.66 -9.29 -1.05
N THR A 112 -21.62 -8.70 -1.68
CA THR A 112 -21.54 -8.58 -3.13
C THR A 112 -20.62 -9.67 -3.70
N ASP A 113 -21.20 -10.67 -4.38
CA ASP A 113 -20.46 -11.83 -4.87
C ASP A 113 -19.57 -11.55 -6.10
N SER A 114 -19.92 -10.57 -6.91
CA SER A 114 -19.22 -10.26 -8.16
C SER A 114 -19.07 -8.75 -8.37
N PRO A 115 -18.23 -8.07 -7.58
CA PRO A 115 -18.05 -6.63 -7.71
C PRO A 115 -17.31 -6.28 -9.02
N THR A 116 -17.72 -5.17 -9.63
CA THR A 116 -16.95 -4.59 -10.72
C THR A 116 -15.84 -3.72 -10.17
N VAL A 117 -14.59 -4.15 -10.29
CA VAL A 117 -13.42 -3.36 -9.90
C VAL A 117 -12.89 -2.59 -11.11
N ARG A 118 -12.80 -1.27 -10.99
CA ARG A 118 -12.20 -0.38 -12.00
C ARG A 118 -10.92 0.21 -11.44
N MET A 119 -9.87 0.20 -12.26
CA MET A 119 -8.57 0.78 -11.90
C MET A 119 -8.19 1.86 -12.88
N SER A 120 -7.58 2.93 -12.37
CA SER A 120 -7.02 4.02 -13.18
C SER A 120 -5.67 4.42 -12.58
N VAL A 121 -4.65 4.53 -13.40
CA VAL A 121 -3.31 4.93 -12.99
C VAL A 121 -2.90 6.15 -13.79
N GLN A 122 -2.48 7.21 -13.08
CA GLN A 122 -1.97 8.43 -13.69
C GLN A 122 -0.55 8.70 -13.20
N LEU A 123 0.38 8.86 -14.13
CA LEU A 123 1.74 9.26 -13.81
C LEU A 123 1.80 10.79 -13.68
N VAL A 124 1.96 11.27 -12.44
CA VAL A 124 1.98 12.70 -12.10
C VAL A 124 3.36 13.32 -12.34
N ASP A 125 4.43 12.61 -11.98
CA ASP A 125 5.81 13.08 -12.18
C ASP A 125 6.64 12.00 -12.88
N LYS A 126 7.28 12.38 -13.99
CA LYS A 126 8.14 11.50 -14.80
C LYS A 126 9.62 11.52 -14.36
N LYS A 127 10.01 12.47 -13.51
CA LYS A 127 11.39 12.67 -13.10
C LYS A 127 11.80 11.66 -12.04
N ARG A 128 12.89 10.93 -12.27
CA ARG A 128 13.53 10.12 -11.24
C ARG A 128 14.30 11.01 -10.28
N GLN A 129 14.15 10.75 -9.00
CA GLN A 129 14.79 11.54 -7.95
C GLN A 129 16.14 10.94 -7.57
N TRP A 130 17.14 11.16 -8.41
CA TRP A 130 18.51 10.68 -8.14
C TRP A 130 19.11 11.21 -6.85
N SER A 131 18.71 12.40 -6.40
CA SER A 131 19.08 12.96 -5.09
C SER A 131 18.69 12.05 -3.91
N GLU A 132 17.70 11.21 -4.10
CA GLU A 132 17.16 10.29 -3.08
C GLU A 132 17.85 8.92 -3.05
N MET A 133 18.92 8.72 -3.81
CA MET A 133 19.70 7.47 -3.79
C MET A 133 20.17 7.05 -2.40
N LYS A 134 20.47 8.02 -1.52
CA LYS A 134 20.83 7.76 -0.12
C LYS A 134 19.77 6.98 0.66
N ASN A 135 18.49 7.04 0.24
CA ASN A 135 17.40 6.35 0.90
C ASN A 135 17.43 4.83 0.72
N ILE A 136 18.26 4.32 -0.22
CA ILE A 136 18.44 2.86 -0.39
C ILE A 136 18.84 2.17 0.91
N TRP A 137 19.71 2.81 1.71
CA TRP A 137 20.16 2.26 2.99
C TRP A 137 19.11 2.30 4.10
N LYS A 138 18.05 3.10 3.91
CA LYS A 138 16.90 3.19 4.83
C LYS A 138 15.77 2.26 4.44
N ASN A 139 15.78 1.73 3.22
CA ASN A 139 14.73 0.89 2.67
C ASN A 139 14.55 -0.40 3.50
N SER A 140 13.36 -0.61 4.02
CA SER A 140 13.05 -1.75 4.90
C SER A 140 13.24 -3.11 4.22
N ALA A 141 13.02 -3.20 2.91
CA ALA A 141 13.26 -4.43 2.14
C ALA A 141 14.75 -4.78 2.15
N ILE A 142 15.64 -3.81 1.87
CA ILE A 142 17.09 -4.00 1.87
C ILE A 142 17.60 -4.30 3.28
N ARG A 143 17.12 -3.58 4.29
CA ARG A 143 17.50 -3.82 5.69
C ARG A 143 17.06 -5.21 6.17
N SER A 144 15.94 -5.71 5.71
CA SER A 144 15.46 -7.06 6.03
C SER A 144 16.36 -8.14 5.41
N LEU A 145 16.82 -7.94 4.17
CA LEU A 145 17.78 -8.83 3.51
C LEU A 145 19.11 -8.90 4.26
N ILE A 146 19.68 -7.74 4.60
CA ILE A 146 20.96 -7.65 5.34
C ILE A 146 20.86 -8.32 6.72
N ARG A 147 19.70 -8.22 7.39
CA ARG A 147 19.49 -8.88 8.70
C ARG A 147 19.31 -10.38 8.58
N ALA A 148 18.72 -10.86 7.50
CA ALA A 148 18.57 -12.30 7.25
C ALA A 148 19.94 -12.99 7.06
N ASP A 149 20.83 -12.34 6.30
CA ASP A 149 22.20 -12.82 6.05
C ASP A 149 23.06 -12.92 7.34
N ARG A 150 22.86 -12.03 8.29
CA ARG A 150 23.60 -12.05 9.59
C ARG A 150 23.12 -13.12 10.58
N ARG A 151 22.03 -13.83 10.28
CA ARG A 151 21.45 -14.86 11.15
C ARG A 151 21.62 -16.28 10.62
N GLY A 152 22.16 -16.43 9.42
CA GLY A 152 22.61 -17.72 8.86
C GLY A 152 24.09 -17.95 9.13
#